data_1fffc89a28e050a134d5d3b1ad7fa323
#
_entry.id   1fffc89a28e050a134d5d3b1ad7fa323
#
_cell.length_a   1.000
_cell.length_b   1.000
_cell.length_c   1.000
_cell.angle_alpha   90.00
_cell.angle_beta   90.00
_cell.angle_gamma   90.00
#
_symmetry.space_group_name_H-M   'P 1'
#
loop_
_entity.id
_entity.type
_entity.pdbx_description
1 polymer ?
#
loop_
_entity_poly.entity_id
_entity_poly.type
_entity_poly.pdbx_seq_one_letter_code
_entity_poly.pdbx_strand_id
1 'polypeptide(L)'
;RILTPEQLKELLYLTWSLGMDALVEVHDRSDLEIAQGTSAEFIGINNRNLVTFETSVETTLALLPYADKNRTLISESGIFARADAERVRAAGCKGVLVGEGLVRAADVGAFARELVDVGTKEQ
;
A
#
# COMPACT_ATOMS: atom_id res chain seq x y z
N ARG A 1 -4.99 3.35 15.60
CA ARG A 1 -4.83 1.88 15.63
C ARG A 1 -6.05 1.25 16.30
N ILE A 2 -6.73 0.36 15.61
CA ILE A 2 -7.97 -0.25 16.07
C ILE A 2 -7.73 -1.67 16.61
N LEU A 3 -6.86 -2.44 15.95
CA LEU A 3 -6.60 -3.84 16.30
C LEU A 3 -5.38 -3.99 17.20
N THR A 4 -5.47 -4.90 18.16
CA THR A 4 -4.29 -5.37 18.90
C THR A 4 -3.51 -6.35 18.01
N PRO A 5 -2.21 -6.59 18.29
CA PRO A 5 -1.45 -7.61 17.57
C PRO A 5 -2.10 -8.99 17.59
N GLU A 6 -2.70 -9.38 18.71
CA GLU A 6 -3.39 -10.66 18.86
C GLU A 6 -4.63 -10.73 17.97
N GLN A 7 -5.43 -9.67 17.96
CA GLN A 7 -6.62 -9.59 17.09
C GLN A 7 -6.22 -9.65 15.61
N LEU A 8 -5.14 -8.99 15.23
CA LEU A 8 -4.64 -9.03 13.86
C LEU A 8 -4.25 -10.45 13.47
N LYS A 9 -3.55 -11.19 14.34
CA LYS A 9 -3.17 -12.58 14.09
C LYS A 9 -4.40 -13.48 13.93
N GLU A 10 -5.41 -13.29 14.77
CA GLU A 10 -6.66 -14.07 14.69
C GLU A 10 -7.39 -13.82 13.38
N LEU A 11 -7.48 -12.55 12.95
CA LEU A 11 -8.13 -12.20 11.69
C LEU A 11 -7.35 -12.73 10.48
N LEU A 12 -6.04 -12.72 10.52
CA LEU A 12 -5.21 -13.30 9.45
C LEU A 12 -5.43 -14.80 9.34
N TYR A 13 -5.45 -15.51 10.48
CA TYR A 13 -5.71 -16.93 10.49
C TYR A 13 -7.09 -17.25 9.89
N LEU A 14 -8.12 -16.51 10.32
CA LEU A 14 -9.48 -16.68 9.80
C LEU A 14 -9.54 -16.42 8.30
N THR A 15 -8.89 -15.36 7.84
CA THR A 15 -8.84 -15.00 6.42
C THR A 15 -8.28 -16.15 5.58
N TRP A 16 -7.17 -16.73 6.00
CA TRP A 16 -6.56 -17.85 5.27
C TRP A 16 -7.41 -19.12 5.36
N SER A 17 -8.01 -19.38 6.53
CA SER A 17 -8.87 -20.57 6.69
C SER A 17 -10.08 -20.52 5.75
N LEU A 18 -10.48 -19.31 5.32
CA LEU A 18 -11.56 -19.09 4.37
C LEU A 18 -11.08 -19.01 2.91
N GLY A 19 -9.80 -19.24 2.65
CA GLY A 19 -9.23 -19.17 1.30
C GLY A 19 -9.11 -17.75 0.75
N MET A 20 -9.06 -16.75 1.63
CA MET A 20 -8.97 -15.34 1.24
C MET A 20 -7.56 -14.79 1.50
N ASP A 21 -7.22 -13.70 0.84
CA ASP A 21 -6.02 -12.93 1.11
C ASP A 21 -6.37 -11.71 1.96
N ALA A 22 -5.38 -11.20 2.71
CA ALA A 22 -5.55 -10.01 3.53
C ALA A 22 -4.53 -8.95 3.15
N LEU A 23 -4.99 -7.71 3.05
CA LEU A 23 -4.13 -6.54 2.92
C LEU A 23 -4.10 -5.85 4.28
N VAL A 24 -2.95 -5.87 4.94
CA VAL A 24 -2.77 -5.26 6.26
C VAL A 24 -2.28 -3.83 6.07
N GLU A 25 -3.10 -2.89 6.47
CA GLU A 25 -2.82 -1.46 6.29
C GLU A 25 -2.01 -0.90 7.45
N VAL A 26 -0.97 -0.13 7.13
CA VAL A 26 -0.11 0.53 8.11
C VAL A 26 0.04 2.02 7.76
N HIS A 27 0.27 2.85 8.78
CA HIS A 27 0.37 4.30 8.62
C HIS A 27 1.72 4.85 9.06
N ASP A 28 2.44 4.11 9.90
CA ASP A 28 3.71 4.55 10.48
C ASP A 28 4.62 3.35 10.74
N ARG A 29 5.82 3.64 11.24
CA ARG A 29 6.81 2.59 11.52
C ARG A 29 6.33 1.61 12.59
N SER A 30 5.65 2.09 13.61
CA SER A 30 5.12 1.21 14.67
C SER A 30 4.12 0.21 14.10
N ASP A 31 3.20 0.67 13.26
CA ASP A 31 2.25 -0.21 12.58
C ASP A 31 2.97 -1.23 11.69
N LEU A 32 3.98 -0.77 10.95
CA LEU A 32 4.77 -1.64 10.07
C LEU A 32 5.45 -2.74 10.87
N GLU A 33 6.05 -2.42 12.00
CA GLU A 33 6.71 -3.39 12.86
C GLU A 33 5.72 -4.41 13.41
N ILE A 34 4.53 -3.98 13.80
CA ILE A 34 3.47 -4.89 14.26
C ILE A 34 3.04 -5.82 13.13
N ALA A 35 2.79 -5.29 11.94
CA ALA A 35 2.39 -6.09 10.78
C ALA A 35 3.47 -7.12 10.41
N GLN A 36 4.72 -6.73 10.46
CA GLN A 36 5.86 -7.62 10.16
C GLN A 36 6.10 -8.66 11.25
N GLY A 37 5.59 -8.44 12.45
CA GLY A 37 5.58 -9.44 13.51
C GLY A 37 4.54 -10.53 13.32
N THR A 38 3.71 -10.43 12.29
CA THR A 38 2.71 -11.42 11.89
C THR A 38 3.13 -12.10 10.60
N SER A 39 2.32 -13.04 10.14
CA SER A 39 2.50 -13.71 8.85
C SER A 39 1.87 -12.95 7.69
N ALA A 40 1.51 -11.67 7.86
CA ALA A 40 0.93 -10.84 6.79
C ALA A 40 1.84 -10.83 5.56
N GLU A 41 1.31 -11.23 4.42
CA GLU A 41 2.05 -11.23 3.15
C GLU A 41 1.95 -9.89 2.43
N PHE A 42 0.75 -9.32 2.41
CA PHE A 42 0.47 -8.05 1.75
C PHE A 42 0.35 -6.94 2.78
N ILE A 43 1.21 -5.95 2.68
CA ILE A 43 1.20 -4.78 3.59
C ILE A 43 0.97 -3.53 2.76
N GLY A 44 -0.12 -2.82 3.06
CA GLY A 44 -0.47 -1.57 2.42
C GLY A 44 -0.01 -0.39 3.25
N ILE A 45 0.83 0.47 2.69
CA ILE A 45 1.25 1.71 3.35
C ILE A 45 0.30 2.81 2.92
N ASN A 46 -0.49 3.32 3.86
CA ASN A 46 -1.48 4.35 3.58
C ASN A 46 -0.84 5.75 3.67
N ASN A 47 -0.78 6.43 2.54
CA ASN A 47 -0.22 7.77 2.42
C ASN A 47 -1.16 8.86 2.95
N ARG A 48 -2.39 8.50 3.35
CA ARG A 48 -3.34 9.46 3.91
C ARG A 48 -3.19 9.55 5.41
N ASN A 49 -2.98 10.76 5.91
CA ASN A 49 -3.04 11.03 7.33
C ASN A 49 -4.52 11.00 7.77
N LEU A 50 -4.88 10.11 8.69
CA LEU A 50 -6.27 9.94 9.10
C LEU A 50 -6.79 11.07 9.99
N VAL A 51 -5.93 11.95 10.48
CA VAL A 51 -6.32 13.13 11.26
C VAL A 51 -6.54 14.34 10.35
N THR A 52 -5.58 14.63 9.46
CA THR A 52 -5.63 15.80 8.57
C THR A 52 -6.23 15.51 7.21
N PHE A 53 -6.32 14.23 6.82
CA PHE A 53 -6.73 13.74 5.50
C PHE A 53 -5.78 14.16 4.36
N GLU A 54 -4.63 14.74 4.68
CA GLU A 54 -3.61 15.03 3.69
C GLU A 54 -2.94 13.75 3.22
N THR A 55 -2.56 13.70 1.95
CA THR A 55 -1.87 12.57 1.34
C THR A 55 -0.48 12.96 0.87
N SER A 56 0.48 12.04 1.01
CA SER A 56 1.82 12.21 0.47
C SER A 56 2.48 10.86 0.27
N VAL A 57 3.00 10.61 -0.93
CA VAL A 57 3.77 9.39 -1.21
C VAL A 57 5.07 9.34 -0.42
N GLU A 58 5.49 10.46 0.16
CA GLU A 58 6.66 10.50 1.04
C GLU A 58 6.50 9.57 2.24
N THR A 59 5.27 9.32 2.70
CA THR A 59 4.99 8.35 3.77
C THR A 59 5.48 6.96 3.37
N THR A 60 5.13 6.49 2.18
CA THR A 60 5.62 5.22 1.66
C THR A 60 7.14 5.22 1.54
N LEU A 61 7.70 6.26 0.94
CA LEU A 61 9.15 6.34 0.72
C LEU A 61 9.93 6.32 2.02
N ALA A 62 9.40 6.94 3.07
CA ALA A 62 10.03 6.95 4.39
C ALA A 62 9.98 5.58 5.10
N LEU A 63 8.94 4.79 4.86
CA LEU A 63 8.76 3.49 5.52
C LEU A 63 9.46 2.33 4.79
N LEU A 64 9.61 2.41 3.49
CA LEU A 64 10.18 1.32 2.70
C LEU A 64 11.57 0.85 3.14
N PRO A 65 12.48 1.72 3.61
CA PRO A 65 13.78 1.24 4.12
C PRO A 65 13.68 0.28 5.31
N TYR A 66 12.57 0.33 6.04
CA TYR A 66 12.33 -0.53 7.21
C TYR A 66 11.46 -1.74 6.89
N ALA A 67 11.02 -1.86 5.64
CA ALA A 67 10.13 -2.93 5.23
C ALA A 67 10.88 -4.22 4.93
N ASP A 68 10.27 -5.35 5.33
CA ASP A 68 10.74 -6.69 5.00
C ASP A 68 10.54 -6.95 3.51
N LYS A 69 11.63 -7.17 2.79
CA LYS A 69 11.62 -7.36 1.33
C LYS A 69 10.95 -8.66 0.88
N ASN A 70 10.71 -9.58 1.80
CA ASN A 70 9.99 -10.82 1.50
C ASN A 70 8.47 -10.64 1.50
N ARG A 71 8.00 -9.45 1.88
CA ARG A 71 6.59 -9.11 1.89
C ARG A 71 6.25 -8.26 0.67
N THR A 72 4.99 -8.30 0.25
CA THR A 72 4.52 -7.49 -0.87
C THR A 72 3.99 -6.17 -0.35
N LEU A 73 4.71 -5.09 -0.66
CA LEU A 73 4.37 -3.73 -0.21
C LEU A 73 3.54 -3.04 -1.28
N ILE A 74 2.42 -2.46 -0.85
CA ILE A 74 1.48 -1.74 -1.71
C ILE A 74 1.33 -0.33 -1.17
N SER A 75 1.46 0.68 -2.03
CA SER A 75 1.27 2.07 -1.65
C SER A 75 -0.19 2.47 -1.88
N GLU A 76 -0.85 3.00 -0.85
CA GLU A 76 -2.28 3.33 -0.86
C GLU A 76 -2.49 4.82 -0.69
N SER A 77 -3.40 5.38 -1.47
CA SER A 77 -3.75 6.81 -1.48
C SER A 77 -2.63 7.70 -2.01
N GLY A 78 -2.97 8.91 -2.41
CA GLY A 78 -1.97 9.90 -2.84
C GLY A 78 -1.35 9.64 -4.20
N ILE A 79 -1.87 8.72 -4.98
CA ILE A 79 -1.40 8.44 -6.34
C ILE A 79 -2.33 9.21 -7.30
N PHE A 80 -1.85 10.34 -7.79
CA PHE A 80 -2.61 11.21 -8.69
C PHE A 80 -1.99 11.37 -10.07
N ALA A 81 -0.80 10.82 -10.27
CA ALA A 81 -0.09 10.88 -11.55
C ALA A 81 0.80 9.65 -11.70
N ARG A 82 1.15 9.34 -12.94
CA ARG A 82 2.10 8.26 -13.24
C ARG A 82 3.42 8.41 -12.46
N ALA A 83 3.92 9.63 -12.32
CA ALA A 83 5.16 9.88 -11.59
C ALA A 83 5.10 9.41 -10.14
N ASP A 84 3.94 9.52 -9.48
CA ASP A 84 3.77 9.02 -8.12
C ASP A 84 3.95 7.50 -8.08
N ALA A 85 3.33 6.79 -9.00
CA ALA A 85 3.43 5.34 -9.10
C ALA A 85 4.87 4.90 -9.42
N GLU A 86 5.54 5.61 -10.30
CA GLU A 86 6.94 5.32 -10.65
C GLU A 86 7.87 5.48 -9.45
N ARG A 87 7.65 6.51 -8.64
CA ARG A 87 8.46 6.75 -7.44
C ARG A 87 8.33 5.62 -6.42
N VAL A 88 7.11 5.19 -6.12
CA VAL A 88 6.90 4.13 -5.12
C VAL A 88 7.36 2.77 -5.66
N ARG A 89 7.22 2.53 -6.96
CA ARG A 89 7.75 1.31 -7.58
C ARG A 89 9.27 1.25 -7.52
N ALA A 90 9.93 2.33 -7.88
CA ALA A 90 11.39 2.42 -7.83
C ALA A 90 11.93 2.18 -6.41
N ALA A 91 11.16 2.58 -5.39
CA ALA A 91 11.52 2.39 -3.99
C ALA A 91 11.22 0.99 -3.44
N GLY A 92 10.49 0.14 -4.18
CA GLY A 92 10.28 -1.26 -3.82
C GLY A 92 8.82 -1.72 -3.69
N CYS A 93 7.85 -0.85 -3.90
CA CYS A 93 6.45 -1.27 -3.92
C CYS A 93 6.14 -2.13 -5.13
N LYS A 94 5.28 -3.13 -4.94
CA LYS A 94 4.84 -4.04 -6.01
C LYS A 94 3.49 -3.64 -6.59
N GLY A 95 2.77 -2.75 -5.92
CA GLY A 95 1.45 -2.31 -6.39
C GLY A 95 1.04 -1.00 -5.76
N VAL A 96 -0.05 -0.45 -6.28
CA VAL A 96 -0.69 0.75 -5.75
C VAL A 96 -2.19 0.48 -5.61
N LEU A 97 -2.79 1.08 -4.59
CA LEU A 97 -4.24 1.08 -4.41
C LEU A 97 -4.72 2.50 -4.65
N VAL A 98 -5.51 2.69 -5.70
CA VAL A 98 -5.92 4.01 -6.18
C VAL A 98 -7.44 4.11 -6.22
N GLY A 99 -7.98 5.10 -5.51
CA GLY A 99 -9.41 5.41 -5.54
C GLY A 99 -9.65 6.84 -6.00
N GLU A 100 -9.27 7.81 -5.16
CA GLU A 100 -9.53 9.22 -5.41
C GLU A 100 -8.94 9.72 -6.73
N GLY A 101 -7.73 9.31 -7.07
CA GLY A 101 -7.09 9.71 -8.33
C GLY A 101 -7.88 9.26 -9.55
N LEU A 102 -8.45 8.06 -9.52
CA LEU A 102 -9.29 7.57 -10.62
C LEU A 102 -10.63 8.31 -10.69
N VAL A 103 -11.26 8.56 -9.54
CA VAL A 103 -12.54 9.27 -9.49
C VAL A 103 -12.41 10.71 -9.97
N ARG A 104 -11.29 11.35 -9.68
CA ARG A 104 -11.03 12.75 -10.09
C ARG A 104 -10.46 12.89 -11.48
N ALA A 105 -10.02 11.83 -12.12
CA ALA A 105 -9.42 11.91 -13.44
C ALA A 105 -10.42 12.37 -14.49
N ALA A 106 -9.98 13.27 -15.38
CA ALA A 106 -10.81 13.74 -16.50
C ALA A 106 -11.13 12.58 -17.45
N ASP A 107 -10.17 11.68 -17.66
CA ASP A 107 -10.34 10.46 -18.44
C ASP A 107 -9.84 9.29 -17.59
N VAL A 108 -10.76 8.58 -16.95
CA VAL A 108 -10.46 7.47 -16.05
C VAL A 108 -9.69 6.35 -16.76
N GLY A 109 -10.09 6.00 -17.96
CA GLY A 109 -9.44 4.95 -18.74
C GLY A 109 -8.00 5.31 -19.09
N ALA A 110 -7.74 6.55 -19.49
CA ALA A 110 -6.40 7.01 -19.81
C ALA A 110 -5.50 6.98 -18.56
N PHE A 111 -6.01 7.46 -17.44
CA PHE A 111 -5.25 7.46 -16.19
C PHE A 111 -4.94 6.03 -15.72
N ALA A 112 -5.92 5.14 -15.79
CA ALA A 112 -5.72 3.74 -15.43
C ALA A 112 -4.62 3.11 -16.29
N ARG A 113 -4.61 3.37 -17.60
CA ARG A 113 -3.57 2.87 -18.51
C ARG A 113 -2.20 3.40 -18.15
N GLU A 114 -2.09 4.68 -17.78
CA GLU A 114 -0.82 5.26 -17.34
C GLU A 114 -0.25 4.54 -16.12
N LEU A 115 -1.10 4.16 -15.17
CA LEU A 115 -0.68 3.47 -13.96
C LEU A 115 -0.29 2.01 -14.24
N VAL A 116 -1.04 1.32 -15.10
CA VAL A 116 -0.77 -0.08 -15.45
C VAL A 116 0.54 -0.22 -16.22
N ASP A 117 0.90 0.77 -17.02
CA ASP A 117 2.11 0.74 -17.83
C ASP A 117 3.39 0.98 -17.01
N VAL A 118 3.28 1.36 -15.74
CA VAL A 118 4.47 1.59 -14.90
C VAL A 118 5.26 0.28 -14.78
N GLY A 119 6.50 0.32 -15.24
CA GLY A 119 7.41 -0.82 -15.18
C GLY A 119 7.31 -1.80 -16.34
N THR A 120 6.32 -1.70 -17.22
CA THR A 120 6.21 -2.64 -18.35
C THR A 120 7.31 -2.45 -19.37
N LYS A 121 7.85 -1.24 -19.48
CA LYS A 121 8.94 -0.92 -20.43
C LYS A 121 10.31 -1.43 -20.00
N GLU A 122 10.41 -2.00 -18.82
CA GLU A 122 11.66 -2.55 -18.29
C GLU A 122 11.85 -4.03 -18.65
N GLN A 123 10.90 -4.61 -19.34
CA GLN A 123 10.93 -6.02 -19.72
C GLN A 123 11.63 -6.23 -21.06
#